data_abcd5523265e073c207f479b9c916196
#
_entry.id   abcd5523265e073c207f479b9c916196
#
_cell.length_a   1.000
_cell.length_b   1.000
_cell.length_c   1.000
_cell.angle_alpha   90.00
_cell.angle_beta   90.00
_cell.angle_gamma   90.00
#
_symmetry.space_group_name_H-M   'P 1'
#
loop_
_entity.id
_entity.type
_entity.pdbx_description
1 polymer ?
#
loop_
_entity_poly.entity_id
_entity_poly.type
_entity_poly.pdbx_seq_one_letter_code
_entity_poly.pdbx_strand_id
1 'polypeptide(L)'
;MILGLDISTTMVGVALIDSTTRKLVYVDGWDISKLDTMFEKAEVIGAELYTLRAEYKIENIYIETALKKFLPGRSRADTIVKLAKFNGVVAWLCYECFNLVPTYINVNTARSLYGLSFPRGTKGPKRKKMVIEAVIEKEKTAFKYEMARGGKNFKRGTDDRADAIVIARAGEFLLRNKDNKGFLTEKIVLVD
;
A
#
# COMPACT_ATOMS: atom_id res chain seq x y z
N MET A 1 5.56 6.12 13.90
CA MET A 1 5.74 5.45 12.58
C MET A 1 4.55 5.71 11.67
N ILE A 2 4.79 5.72 10.36
CA ILE A 2 3.78 5.81 9.31
C ILE A 2 3.65 4.45 8.66
N LEU A 3 2.46 3.85 8.71
CA LEU A 3 2.13 2.56 8.09
C LEU A 3 1.49 2.80 6.73
N GLY A 4 2.02 2.17 5.68
CA GLY A 4 1.43 2.10 4.35
C GLY A 4 1.03 0.68 4.00
N LEU A 5 -0.19 0.49 3.51
CA LEU A 5 -0.76 -0.80 3.13
C LEU A 5 -1.26 -0.78 1.68
N ASP A 6 -0.78 -1.74 0.89
CA ASP A 6 -1.36 -2.10 -0.40
C ASP A 6 -2.14 -3.40 -0.25
N ILE A 7 -3.48 -3.32 -0.30
CA ILE A 7 -4.36 -4.44 0.05
C ILE A 7 -4.88 -5.11 -1.21
N SER A 8 -4.56 -6.38 -1.37
CA SER A 8 -5.20 -7.27 -2.33
C SER A 8 -5.81 -8.51 -1.65
N THR A 9 -6.62 -9.26 -2.34
CA THR A 9 -7.24 -10.49 -1.80
C THR A 9 -6.28 -11.69 -1.72
N THR A 10 -5.03 -11.51 -2.16
CA THR A 10 -4.00 -12.56 -2.20
C THR A 10 -2.70 -12.18 -1.51
N MET A 11 -2.47 -10.88 -1.32
CA MET A 11 -1.25 -10.34 -0.73
C MET A 11 -1.57 -8.99 -0.08
N VAL A 12 -1.00 -8.70 1.06
CA VAL A 12 -1.00 -7.34 1.62
C VAL A 12 0.43 -6.86 1.69
N GLY A 13 0.76 -5.87 0.87
CA GLY A 13 2.04 -5.16 0.95
C GLY A 13 2.04 -4.22 2.16
N VAL A 14 3.13 -4.20 2.90
CA VAL A 14 3.28 -3.45 4.15
C VAL A 14 4.58 -2.70 4.17
N ALA A 15 4.56 -1.44 4.56
CA ALA A 15 5.76 -0.63 4.75
C ALA A 15 5.62 0.30 5.96
N LEU A 16 6.69 0.41 6.75
CA LEU A 16 6.80 1.38 7.83
C LEU A 16 7.90 2.40 7.55
N ILE A 17 7.54 3.65 7.71
CA ILE A 17 8.47 4.78 7.65
C ILE A 17 8.53 5.44 9.04
N ASP A 18 9.74 5.64 9.52
CA ASP A 18 9.97 6.45 10.71
C ASP A 18 9.65 7.92 10.40
N SER A 19 8.68 8.49 11.11
CA SER A 19 8.18 9.86 10.87
C SER A 19 9.23 10.93 11.16
N THR A 20 10.20 10.64 12.04
CA THR A 20 11.26 11.56 12.46
C THR A 20 12.49 11.45 11.56
N THR A 21 13.05 10.25 11.43
CA THR A 21 14.28 10.02 10.65
C THR A 21 14.01 9.87 9.16
N ARG A 22 12.74 9.64 8.79
CA ARG A 22 12.28 9.42 7.41
C ARG A 22 12.88 8.17 6.76
N LYS A 23 13.40 7.26 7.56
CA LYS A 23 13.93 6.00 7.06
C LYS A 23 12.81 4.99 6.86
N LEU A 24 12.94 4.19 5.81
CA LEU A 24 12.17 2.97 5.64
C LEU A 24 12.72 1.94 6.63
N VAL A 25 11.91 1.50 7.59
CA VAL A 25 12.35 0.63 8.70
C VAL A 25 11.81 -0.78 8.61
N TYR A 26 10.69 -0.97 7.93
CA TYR A 26 10.10 -2.29 7.74
C TYR A 26 9.41 -2.38 6.37
N VAL A 27 9.55 -3.50 5.70
CA VAL A 27 8.84 -3.84 4.46
C VAL A 27 8.58 -5.33 4.44
N ASP A 28 7.31 -5.71 4.24
CA ASP A 28 6.92 -7.10 4.08
C ASP A 28 5.73 -7.26 3.12
N GLY A 29 5.45 -8.50 2.77
CA GLY A 29 4.29 -8.90 1.99
C GLY A 29 3.63 -10.12 2.63
N TRP A 30 2.45 -9.92 3.22
CA TRP A 30 1.70 -10.98 3.87
C TRP A 30 0.92 -11.79 2.83
N ASP A 31 1.40 -12.97 2.51
CA ASP A 31 0.78 -13.87 1.52
C ASP A 31 -0.42 -14.60 2.12
N ILE A 32 -1.60 -14.19 1.73
CA ILE A 32 -2.90 -14.74 2.14
C ILE A 32 -3.59 -15.52 1.01
N SER A 33 -2.84 -15.87 -0.05
CA SER A 33 -3.41 -16.50 -1.25
C SER A 33 -3.88 -17.94 -1.05
N LYS A 34 -3.39 -18.61 -0.01
CA LYS A 34 -3.75 -19.99 0.32
C LYS A 34 -4.97 -20.09 1.25
N LEU A 35 -5.47 -18.96 1.73
CA LEU A 35 -6.63 -18.90 2.61
C LEU A 35 -7.89 -18.73 1.78
N ASP A 36 -8.94 -19.49 2.10
CA ASP A 36 -10.14 -19.55 1.29
C ASP A 36 -11.13 -18.44 1.62
N THR A 37 -11.35 -18.18 2.90
CA THR A 37 -12.35 -17.25 3.37
C THR A 37 -11.76 -15.87 3.71
N MET A 38 -12.63 -14.86 3.66
CA MET A 38 -12.26 -13.51 4.10
C MET A 38 -11.95 -13.47 5.60
N PHE A 39 -12.59 -14.33 6.39
CA PHE A 39 -12.39 -14.40 7.85
C PHE A 39 -11.00 -14.94 8.19
N GLU A 40 -10.58 -16.06 7.60
CA GLU A 40 -9.23 -16.60 7.78
C GLU A 40 -8.15 -15.57 7.40
N LYS A 41 -8.38 -14.85 6.29
CA LYS A 41 -7.48 -13.76 5.86
C LYS A 41 -7.43 -12.63 6.88
N ALA A 42 -8.60 -12.26 7.44
CA ALA A 42 -8.70 -11.22 8.46
C ALA A 42 -7.98 -11.62 9.75
N GLU A 43 -8.09 -12.88 10.18
CA GLU A 43 -7.37 -13.40 11.35
C GLU A 43 -5.85 -13.30 11.18
N VAL A 44 -5.32 -13.74 10.04
CA VAL A 44 -3.88 -13.64 9.76
C VAL A 44 -3.42 -12.19 9.74
N ILE A 45 -4.15 -11.30 9.04
CA ILE A 45 -3.79 -9.89 9.00
C ILE A 45 -3.90 -9.23 10.38
N GLY A 46 -4.91 -9.58 11.17
CA GLY A 46 -5.04 -9.11 12.54
C GLY A 46 -3.82 -9.49 13.39
N ALA A 47 -3.39 -10.75 13.33
CA ALA A 47 -2.20 -11.24 14.04
C ALA A 47 -0.92 -10.47 13.63
N GLU A 48 -0.73 -10.25 12.33
CA GLU A 48 0.40 -9.47 11.81
C GLU A 48 0.36 -8.00 12.27
N LEU A 49 -0.81 -7.36 12.27
CA LEU A 49 -0.98 -6.01 12.79
C LEU A 49 -0.66 -5.92 14.28
N TYR A 50 -1.09 -6.90 15.10
CA TYR A 50 -0.73 -6.95 16.52
C TYR A 50 0.76 -7.16 16.73
N THR A 51 1.43 -7.95 15.89
CA THR A 51 2.89 -8.09 15.90
C THR A 51 3.57 -6.75 15.64
N LEU A 52 3.13 -6.03 14.60
CA LEU A 52 3.66 -4.69 14.32
C LEU A 52 3.41 -3.71 15.47
N ARG A 53 2.24 -3.77 16.11
CA ARG A 53 1.91 -2.93 17.27
C ARG A 53 2.83 -3.18 18.45
N ALA A 54 3.24 -4.43 18.68
CA ALA A 54 4.14 -4.78 19.76
C ALA A 54 5.57 -4.22 19.55
N GLU A 55 6.00 -4.08 18.30
CA GLU A 55 7.35 -3.63 17.95
C GLU A 55 7.44 -2.13 17.62
N TYR A 56 6.36 -1.54 17.08
CA TYR A 56 6.40 -0.19 16.54
C TYR A 56 5.24 0.67 17.04
N LYS A 57 5.53 1.91 17.43
CA LYS A 57 4.51 2.91 17.71
C LYS A 57 3.99 3.50 16.39
N ILE A 58 2.87 2.97 15.88
CA ILE A 58 2.19 3.49 14.71
C ILE A 58 1.42 4.76 15.09
N GLU A 59 1.51 5.81 14.29
CA GLU A 59 0.88 7.12 14.52
C GLU A 59 -0.01 7.55 13.35
N ASN A 60 0.24 7.01 12.16
CA ASN A 60 -0.55 7.29 10.97
C ASN A 60 -0.62 6.04 10.08
N ILE A 61 -1.78 5.81 9.48
CA ILE A 61 -2.04 4.66 8.61
C ILE A 61 -2.58 5.16 7.29
N TYR A 62 -1.99 4.69 6.19
CA TYR A 62 -2.41 5.00 4.83
C TYR A 62 -2.68 3.71 4.06
N ILE A 63 -3.83 3.67 3.40
CA ILE A 63 -4.30 2.51 2.63
C ILE A 63 -4.59 2.94 1.20
N GLU A 64 -4.27 2.08 0.21
CA GLU A 64 -4.71 2.34 -1.16
C GLU A 64 -6.25 2.33 -1.25
N THR A 65 -6.82 3.37 -1.86
CA THR A 65 -8.26 3.42 -2.12
C THR A 65 -8.65 2.32 -3.10
N ALA A 66 -9.57 1.45 -2.72
CA ALA A 66 -10.15 0.48 -3.64
C ALA A 66 -10.77 1.18 -4.86
N LEU A 67 -10.66 0.55 -6.04
CA LEU A 67 -11.17 1.11 -7.28
C LEU A 67 -12.65 1.45 -7.18
N LYS A 68 -13.00 2.73 -7.29
CA LYS A 68 -14.40 3.22 -7.24
C LYS A 68 -15.15 3.05 -8.56
N LYS A 69 -14.45 2.76 -9.68
CA LYS A 69 -15.08 2.71 -11.01
C LYS A 69 -14.89 1.34 -11.65
N PHE A 70 -16.00 0.75 -12.03
CA PHE A 70 -16.03 -0.38 -12.94
C PHE A 70 -15.50 0.08 -14.31
N LEU A 71 -14.39 -0.48 -14.74
CA LEU A 71 -13.87 -0.27 -16.09
C LEU A 71 -14.15 -1.55 -16.91
N PRO A 72 -15.03 -1.51 -17.93
CA PRO A 72 -15.31 -2.65 -18.76
C PRO A 72 -14.01 -3.30 -19.31
N GLY A 73 -13.91 -4.62 -19.23
CA GLY A 73 -12.75 -5.38 -19.71
C GLY A 73 -11.53 -5.44 -18.77
N ARG A 74 -11.55 -4.81 -17.59
CA ARG A 74 -10.39 -4.84 -16.66
C ARG A 74 -10.58 -5.70 -15.41
N SER A 75 -11.77 -5.76 -14.88
CA SER A 75 -12.09 -6.57 -13.69
C SER A 75 -13.57 -6.93 -13.73
N ARG A 76 -13.90 -8.13 -13.23
CA ARG A 76 -15.31 -8.50 -13.02
C ARG A 76 -15.85 -7.68 -11.84
N ALA A 77 -17.12 -7.31 -11.89
CA ALA A 77 -17.79 -6.56 -10.81
C ALA A 77 -17.60 -7.23 -9.44
N ASP A 78 -17.73 -8.56 -9.40
CA ASP A 78 -17.51 -9.36 -8.18
C ASP A 78 -16.11 -9.19 -7.59
N THR A 79 -15.07 -9.07 -8.42
CA THR A 79 -13.69 -8.87 -7.94
C THR A 79 -13.53 -7.51 -7.27
N ILE A 80 -14.13 -6.48 -7.85
CA ILE A 80 -14.11 -5.12 -7.27
C ILE A 80 -14.85 -5.09 -5.94
N VAL A 81 -16.03 -5.71 -5.88
CA VAL A 81 -16.82 -5.80 -4.64
C VAL A 81 -16.09 -6.58 -3.56
N LYS A 82 -15.48 -7.73 -3.90
CA LYS A 82 -14.68 -8.51 -2.97
C LYS A 82 -13.49 -7.71 -2.42
N LEU A 83 -12.77 -7.01 -3.30
CA LEU A 83 -11.64 -6.18 -2.90
C LEU A 83 -12.10 -5.01 -1.99
N ALA A 84 -13.20 -4.33 -2.33
CA ALA A 84 -13.73 -3.23 -1.53
C ALA A 84 -14.15 -3.70 -0.13
N LYS A 85 -14.87 -4.84 -0.04
CA LYS A 85 -15.25 -5.45 1.24
C LYS A 85 -14.01 -5.80 2.08
N PHE A 86 -13.03 -6.44 1.46
CA PHE A 86 -11.81 -6.85 2.16
C PHE A 86 -10.96 -5.64 2.61
N ASN A 87 -10.88 -4.60 1.80
CA ASN A 87 -10.23 -3.34 2.16
C ASN A 87 -10.89 -2.70 3.40
N GLY A 88 -12.24 -2.72 3.47
CA GLY A 88 -12.98 -2.27 4.65
C GLY A 88 -12.70 -3.10 5.90
N VAL A 89 -12.59 -4.43 5.77
CA VAL A 89 -12.23 -5.32 6.88
C VAL A 89 -10.82 -5.00 7.40
N VAL A 90 -9.83 -4.85 6.51
CA VAL A 90 -8.45 -4.52 6.93
C VAL A 90 -8.38 -3.12 7.56
N ALA A 91 -9.14 -2.15 7.03
CA ALA A 91 -9.22 -0.82 7.63
C ALA A 91 -9.80 -0.86 9.06
N TRP A 92 -10.85 -1.67 9.26
CA TRP A 92 -11.42 -1.88 10.60
C TRP A 92 -10.43 -2.55 11.55
N LEU A 93 -9.70 -3.58 11.10
CA LEU A 93 -8.62 -4.23 11.89
C LEU A 93 -7.53 -3.23 12.29
N CYS A 94 -7.15 -2.32 11.38
CA CYS A 94 -6.20 -1.25 11.71
C CYS A 94 -6.75 -0.34 12.79
N TYR A 95 -8.02 0.09 12.69
CA TYR A 95 -8.66 0.91 13.69
C TYR A 95 -8.73 0.19 15.05
N GLU A 96 -9.18 -1.05 15.08
CA GLU A 96 -9.29 -1.88 16.28
C GLU A 96 -7.91 -2.09 16.92
N CYS A 97 -6.90 -2.42 16.12
CA CYS A 97 -5.55 -2.68 16.60
C CYS A 97 -4.84 -1.43 17.14
N PHE A 98 -4.91 -0.31 16.42
CA PHE A 98 -4.10 0.89 16.71
C PHE A 98 -4.89 2.06 17.30
N ASN A 99 -6.23 2.00 17.31
CA ASN A 99 -7.14 3.12 17.59
C ASN A 99 -6.89 4.35 16.69
N LEU A 100 -6.55 4.09 15.43
CA LEU A 100 -6.28 5.08 14.39
C LEU A 100 -7.16 4.83 13.17
N VAL A 101 -7.86 5.88 12.72
CA VAL A 101 -8.64 5.80 11.47
C VAL A 101 -7.68 5.89 10.28
N PRO A 102 -7.63 4.87 9.40
CA PRO A 102 -6.78 4.90 8.23
C PRO A 102 -7.19 6.00 7.24
N THR A 103 -6.20 6.63 6.62
CA THR A 103 -6.42 7.58 5.51
C THR A 103 -6.28 6.85 4.19
N TYR A 104 -7.27 7.00 3.31
CA TYR A 104 -7.24 6.41 1.97
C TYR A 104 -6.55 7.32 0.96
N ILE A 105 -5.62 6.76 0.17
CA ILE A 105 -4.92 7.48 -0.89
C ILE A 105 -5.16 6.78 -2.23
N ASN A 106 -5.51 7.57 -3.25
CA ASN A 106 -5.58 7.04 -4.62
C ASN A 106 -4.16 6.68 -5.12
N VAL A 107 -4.01 5.52 -5.75
CA VAL A 107 -2.72 5.01 -6.24
C VAL A 107 -2.00 5.98 -7.19
N ASN A 108 -2.71 6.66 -8.06
CA ASN A 108 -2.07 7.62 -8.97
C ASN A 108 -1.59 8.86 -8.22
N THR A 109 -2.34 9.31 -7.20
CA THR A 109 -1.92 10.39 -6.29
C THR A 109 -0.68 9.96 -5.50
N ALA A 110 -0.69 8.77 -4.90
CA ALA A 110 0.46 8.25 -4.16
C ALA A 110 1.71 8.18 -5.04
N ARG A 111 1.59 7.64 -6.24
CA ARG A 111 2.69 7.56 -7.22
C ARG A 111 3.19 8.94 -7.65
N SER A 112 2.30 9.90 -7.88
CA SER A 112 2.67 11.30 -8.20
C SER A 112 3.43 11.96 -7.05
N LEU A 113 2.95 11.80 -5.80
CA LEU A 113 3.62 12.33 -4.61
C LEU A 113 4.98 11.67 -4.35
N TYR A 114 5.13 10.40 -4.72
CA TYR A 114 6.41 9.70 -4.70
C TYR A 114 7.36 10.18 -5.83
N GLY A 115 6.88 11.01 -6.75
CA GLY A 115 7.65 11.52 -7.89
C GLY A 115 7.75 10.53 -9.05
N LEU A 116 6.76 9.63 -9.19
CA LEU A 116 6.65 8.73 -10.33
C LEU A 116 5.87 9.37 -11.47
N SER A 117 6.45 9.37 -12.65
CA SER A 117 5.79 9.69 -13.91
C SER A 117 5.89 8.51 -14.87
N PHE A 118 4.85 8.30 -15.65
CA PHE A 118 4.80 7.20 -16.61
C PHE A 118 4.58 7.70 -18.02
N PRO A 119 5.33 7.21 -19.02
CA PRO A 119 5.07 7.51 -20.43
C PRO A 119 3.61 7.19 -20.77
N ARG A 120 3.03 7.97 -21.68
CA ARG A 120 1.65 7.76 -22.16
C ARG A 120 1.48 6.32 -22.65
N GLY A 121 0.40 5.67 -22.22
CA GLY A 121 0.11 4.29 -22.62
C GLY A 121 0.77 3.21 -21.77
N THR A 122 1.64 3.53 -20.79
CA THR A 122 2.24 2.54 -19.88
C THR A 122 1.17 1.91 -18.99
N LYS A 123 0.99 0.59 -19.08
CA LYS A 123 -0.04 -0.17 -18.34
C LYS A 123 0.50 -1.54 -17.88
N GLY A 124 -0.25 -2.18 -16.99
CA GLY A 124 -0.03 -3.57 -16.58
C GLY A 124 1.39 -3.86 -16.07
N PRO A 125 2.00 -4.98 -16.47
CA PRO A 125 3.30 -5.44 -15.96
C PRO A 125 4.42 -4.42 -16.15
N LYS A 126 4.42 -3.68 -17.28
CA LYS A 126 5.43 -2.63 -17.52
C LYS A 126 5.37 -1.52 -16.47
N ARG A 127 4.15 -1.09 -16.10
CA ARG A 127 3.97 -0.06 -15.06
C ARG A 127 4.44 -0.58 -13.69
N LYS A 128 4.07 -1.82 -13.32
CA LYS A 128 4.52 -2.45 -12.08
C LYS A 128 6.06 -2.51 -12.00
N LYS A 129 6.70 -2.97 -13.07
CA LYS A 129 8.16 -3.01 -13.14
C LYS A 129 8.79 -1.63 -12.92
N MET A 130 8.28 -0.58 -13.55
CA MET A 130 8.77 0.79 -13.36
C MET A 130 8.61 1.29 -11.92
N VAL A 131 7.51 0.93 -11.23
CA VAL A 131 7.34 1.26 -9.81
C VAL A 131 8.40 0.58 -8.96
N ILE A 132 8.61 -0.73 -9.16
CA ILE A 132 9.63 -1.49 -8.42
C ILE A 132 11.02 -0.89 -8.64
N GLU A 133 11.41 -0.64 -9.90
CA GLU A 133 12.70 -0.06 -10.26
C GLU A 133 12.94 1.31 -9.60
N ALA A 134 11.92 2.16 -9.59
CA ALA A 134 12.01 3.47 -8.92
C ALA A 134 12.11 3.35 -7.39
N VAL A 135 11.44 2.36 -6.79
CA VAL A 135 11.57 2.08 -5.35
C VAL A 135 12.97 1.57 -5.03
N ILE A 136 13.51 0.65 -5.83
CA ILE A 136 14.90 0.17 -5.69
C ILE A 136 15.90 1.34 -5.75
N GLU A 137 15.74 2.24 -6.72
CA GLU A 137 16.61 3.40 -6.88
C GLU A 137 16.56 4.35 -5.68
N LYS A 138 15.36 4.64 -5.17
CA LYS A 138 15.16 5.62 -4.10
C LYS A 138 15.45 5.06 -2.70
N GLU A 139 14.99 3.86 -2.41
CA GLU A 139 15.15 3.24 -1.08
C GLU A 139 16.46 2.47 -0.94
N LYS A 140 17.14 2.15 -2.06
CA LYS A 140 18.45 1.48 -2.10
C LYS A 140 18.45 0.19 -1.28
N THR A 141 19.38 0.05 -0.34
CA THR A 141 19.55 -1.14 0.51
C THR A 141 18.40 -1.35 1.52
N ALA A 142 17.57 -0.34 1.76
CA ALA A 142 16.39 -0.47 2.64
C ALA A 142 15.28 -1.32 2.01
N PHE A 143 15.19 -1.39 0.67
CA PHE A 143 14.25 -2.25 -0.03
C PHE A 143 14.95 -3.49 -0.56
N LYS A 144 14.84 -4.60 0.15
CA LYS A 144 15.36 -5.90 -0.29
C LYS A 144 14.35 -6.58 -1.23
N TYR A 145 14.82 -7.06 -2.37
CA TYR A 145 14.00 -7.76 -3.35
C TYR A 145 14.73 -8.99 -3.89
N GLU A 146 13.97 -9.91 -4.46
CA GLU A 146 14.48 -11.10 -5.09
C GLU A 146 13.97 -11.21 -6.53
N MET A 147 14.78 -11.81 -7.38
CA MET A 147 14.36 -12.16 -8.73
C MET A 147 13.71 -13.56 -8.73
N ALA A 148 12.71 -13.75 -9.58
CA ALA A 148 12.14 -15.05 -9.84
C ALA A 148 13.16 -15.95 -10.57
N ARG A 149 12.91 -17.26 -10.56
CA ARG A 149 13.76 -18.23 -11.28
C ARG A 149 13.93 -17.80 -12.74
N GLY A 150 15.18 -17.67 -13.19
CA GLY A 150 15.53 -17.19 -14.53
C GLY A 150 15.88 -15.69 -14.62
N GLY A 151 15.80 -14.92 -13.52
CA GLY A 151 16.34 -13.55 -13.41
C GLY A 151 15.66 -12.47 -14.24
N LYS A 152 14.56 -12.80 -14.95
CA LYS A 152 13.88 -11.84 -15.85
C LYS A 152 12.79 -11.01 -15.15
N ASN A 153 12.17 -11.57 -14.12
CA ASN A 153 11.06 -10.95 -13.40
C ASN A 153 11.36 -10.89 -11.90
N PHE A 154 10.74 -9.95 -11.21
CA PHE A 154 10.77 -9.90 -9.75
C PHE A 154 9.93 -11.05 -9.16
N LYS A 155 10.31 -11.51 -7.97
CA LYS A 155 9.55 -12.51 -7.23
C LYS A 155 8.16 -11.96 -6.89
N ARG A 156 7.16 -12.85 -6.83
CA ARG A 156 5.79 -12.50 -6.45
C ARG A 156 5.75 -11.72 -5.13
N GLY A 157 4.90 -10.71 -5.03
CA GLY A 157 4.75 -9.85 -3.87
C GLY A 157 5.75 -8.68 -3.81
N THR A 158 6.73 -8.62 -4.74
CA THR A 158 7.64 -7.47 -4.81
C THR A 158 6.93 -6.20 -5.22
N ASP A 159 5.94 -6.31 -6.11
CA ASP A 159 5.09 -5.19 -6.55
C ASP A 159 4.20 -4.67 -5.40
N ASP A 160 3.54 -5.57 -4.66
CA ASP A 160 2.70 -5.19 -3.51
C ASP A 160 3.54 -4.48 -2.42
N ARG A 161 4.75 -4.97 -2.13
CA ARG A 161 5.69 -4.32 -1.20
C ARG A 161 6.15 -2.95 -1.69
N ALA A 162 6.43 -2.82 -2.99
CA ALA A 162 6.83 -1.56 -3.57
C ALA A 162 5.68 -0.53 -3.57
N ASP A 163 4.45 -0.93 -3.90
CA ASP A 163 3.28 -0.06 -3.83
C ASP A 163 2.97 0.36 -2.37
N ALA A 164 3.17 -0.52 -1.37
CA ALA A 164 3.06 -0.16 0.05
C ALA A 164 4.07 0.92 0.47
N ILE A 165 5.32 0.83 -0.01
CA ILE A 165 6.33 1.89 0.22
C ILE A 165 5.86 3.21 -0.41
N VAL A 166 5.37 3.18 -1.64
CA VAL A 166 4.85 4.37 -2.33
C VAL A 166 3.70 5.01 -1.54
N ILE A 167 2.79 4.21 -0.98
CA ILE A 167 1.68 4.68 -0.15
C ILE A 167 2.21 5.31 1.15
N ALA A 168 3.13 4.65 1.85
CA ALA A 168 3.72 5.17 3.09
C ALA A 168 4.48 6.49 2.86
N ARG A 169 5.24 6.60 1.77
CA ARG A 169 5.95 7.82 1.37
C ARG A 169 5.01 8.96 0.98
N ALA A 170 3.91 8.63 0.29
CA ALA A 170 2.88 9.61 0.02
C ALA A 170 2.26 10.14 1.32
N GLY A 171 1.98 9.26 2.28
CA GLY A 171 1.53 9.63 3.61
C GLY A 171 2.52 10.54 4.35
N GLU A 172 3.81 10.21 4.33
CA GLU A 172 4.88 11.06 4.87
C GLU A 172 4.86 12.46 4.24
N PHE A 173 4.74 12.53 2.92
CA PHE A 173 4.67 13.79 2.20
C PHE A 173 3.45 14.63 2.61
N LEU A 174 2.28 14.00 2.72
CA LEU A 174 1.04 14.65 3.13
C LEU A 174 1.11 15.21 4.55
N LEU A 175 1.67 14.45 5.49
CA LEU A 175 1.84 14.91 6.87
C LEU A 175 2.72 16.14 6.97
N ARG A 176 3.83 16.19 6.24
CA ARG A 176 4.74 17.36 6.22
C ARG A 176 4.14 18.60 5.58
N ASN A 177 3.21 18.42 4.67
CA ASN A 177 2.57 19.53 3.93
C ASN A 177 1.15 19.81 4.41
N LYS A 178 0.74 19.28 5.58
CA LYS A 178 -0.60 19.42 6.12
C LYS A 178 -1.02 20.89 6.34
N ASP A 179 -0.06 21.74 6.67
CA ASP A 179 -0.28 23.18 6.91
C ASP A 179 -0.37 24.00 5.62
N ASN A 180 0.04 23.44 4.48
CA ASN A 180 -0.09 24.05 3.15
C ASN A 180 -1.49 23.76 2.57
N LYS A 181 -2.52 24.40 3.12
CA LYS A 181 -3.95 24.16 2.82
C LYS A 181 -4.32 24.23 1.32
N GLY A 182 -3.57 24.93 0.48
CA GLY A 182 -3.86 25.03 -0.96
C GLY A 182 -3.53 23.79 -1.80
N PHE A 183 -2.70 22.87 -1.30
CA PHE A 183 -2.24 21.70 -2.06
C PHE A 183 -3.08 20.43 -1.81
N LEU A 184 -3.83 20.38 -0.71
CA LEU A 184 -4.45 19.18 -0.19
C LEU A 184 -5.92 19.00 -0.55
N THR A 185 -6.66 20.10 -0.81
CA THR A 185 -8.13 20.06 -0.96
C THR A 185 -8.63 19.38 -2.23
N GLU A 186 -7.82 19.31 -3.29
CA GLU A 186 -8.24 18.69 -4.56
C GLU A 186 -7.86 17.19 -4.70
N LYS A 187 -6.99 16.66 -3.86
CA LYS A 187 -6.40 15.31 -4.06
C LYS A 187 -6.70 14.29 -2.99
N ILE A 188 -7.25 14.68 -1.85
CA ILE A 188 -7.63 13.78 -0.76
C ILE A 188 -9.15 13.71 -0.69
N VAL A 189 -9.71 12.59 -1.07
CA VAL A 189 -11.10 12.27 -0.74
C VAL A 189 -11.08 11.66 0.65
N LEU A 190 -11.38 12.47 1.67
CA LEU A 190 -11.82 11.93 2.95
C LEU A 190 -13.15 11.23 2.64
N VAL A 191 -13.20 9.94 2.87
CA VAL A 191 -14.45 9.17 2.77
C VAL A 191 -15.09 9.29 4.14
N ASP A 192 -16.10 10.15 4.22
CA ASP A 192 -17.06 10.15 5.33
C ASP A 192 -17.90 8.85 5.28
#